data_143b9ceabbcbaa8ff3af0a246f3d3c3d
#
_entry.id   143b9ceabbcbaa8ff3af0a246f3d3c3d
#
_cell.length_a   1.000
_cell.length_b   1.000
_cell.length_c   1.000
_cell.angle_alpha   90.00
_cell.angle_beta   90.00
_cell.angle_gamma   90.00
#
_symmetry.space_group_name_H-M   'P 1'
#
loop_
_entity.id
_entity.type
_entity.pdbx_description
1 polymer ?
#
loop_
_entity_poly.entity_id
_entity_poly.type
_entity_poly.pdbx_seq_one_letter_code
_entity_poly.pdbx_strand_id
1 'polypeptide(L)'
;MKTYELVVPCHFGMETITKREIYDLGYEIARVEDGRITFEGDAEAICRANIFLRSAERVLLLVGRFKATTFDELFEGIKALPWEAYIPKNGKFWVKKASSIKSKLFSPSDIQSIGKKAIVERLKKVYHTDWFEEDGASYPIRIFLLKDEVMVALDTSGDSLHKRGYRLQTSKAPITETLAAALIMLTPWRKDRILVDPFCGSGTFPIEAAMIAANIAPGMNRSFTAESWTNFIPKQLWYDTVEEARELVETDIQVDIQGYDIDGEVVKAARENAKRAGVDHLIHFQQRAVADLRHPKKYGFILTNPPYGERIEEKANLPELYKQIGESYAKLDAWSMYMITGYEDAERYVGRKADKNRKIYNGMIKTYFYQFMGPKPPKKQG
;
A
#
# COMPACT_ATOMS: atom_id res chain seq x y z
N MET A 1 -0.58 -25.92 -14.82
CA MET A 1 -1.17 -24.58 -14.98
C MET A 1 -0.10 -23.64 -15.49
N LYS A 2 -0.48 -22.56 -16.20
CA LYS A 2 0.50 -21.57 -16.68
C LYS A 2 0.96 -20.73 -15.49
N THR A 3 2.27 -20.63 -15.29
CA THR A 3 2.88 -19.82 -14.24
C THR A 3 3.24 -18.44 -14.79
N TYR A 4 3.05 -17.42 -13.99
CA TYR A 4 3.34 -16.02 -14.29
C TYR A 4 4.31 -15.46 -13.25
N GLU A 5 5.16 -14.53 -13.65
CA GLU A 5 5.88 -13.69 -12.71
C GLU A 5 5.02 -12.45 -12.37
N LEU A 6 4.79 -12.25 -11.08
CA LEU A 6 4.02 -11.12 -10.56
C LEU A 6 4.96 -10.17 -9.82
N VAL A 7 4.91 -8.89 -10.19
CA VAL A 7 5.72 -7.84 -9.55
C VAL A 7 4.80 -6.99 -8.69
N VAL A 8 5.15 -6.86 -7.43
CA VAL A 8 4.39 -6.12 -6.42
C VAL A 8 5.21 -4.92 -5.93
N PRO A 9 4.97 -3.71 -6.46
CA PRO A 9 5.52 -2.50 -5.89
C PRO A 9 4.97 -2.27 -4.47
N CYS A 10 5.85 -1.86 -3.56
CA CYS A 10 5.54 -1.49 -2.19
C CYS A 10 6.29 -0.23 -1.78
N HIS A 11 5.97 0.35 -0.63
CA HIS A 11 6.74 1.45 -0.09
C HIS A 11 8.17 1.02 0.21
N PHE A 12 9.14 1.87 -0.18
CA PHE A 12 10.55 1.66 0.10
C PHE A 12 10.79 1.46 1.60
N GLY A 13 11.49 0.39 1.94
CA GLY A 13 11.74 -0.01 3.32
C GLY A 13 10.65 -0.89 3.93
N MET A 14 9.56 -1.19 3.20
CA MET A 14 8.48 -2.09 3.62
C MET A 14 8.53 -3.45 2.92
N GLU A 15 9.57 -3.73 2.14
CA GLU A 15 9.71 -4.97 1.36
C GLU A 15 9.58 -6.22 2.24
N THR A 16 10.11 -6.18 3.46
CA THR A 16 10.01 -7.31 4.41
C THR A 16 8.57 -7.62 4.81
N ILE A 17 7.72 -6.58 4.90
CA ILE A 17 6.29 -6.75 5.23
C ILE A 17 5.55 -7.36 4.06
N THR A 18 5.70 -6.78 2.86
CA THR A 18 5.06 -7.29 1.64
C THR A 18 5.52 -8.71 1.32
N LYS A 19 6.81 -9.00 1.51
CA LYS A 19 7.37 -10.35 1.36
C LYS A 19 6.69 -11.35 2.29
N ARG A 20 6.48 -10.99 3.57
CA ARG A 20 5.78 -11.86 4.53
C ARG A 20 4.35 -12.13 4.10
N GLU A 21 3.61 -11.10 3.66
CA GLU A 21 2.24 -11.27 3.15
C GLU A 21 2.17 -12.25 1.97
N ILE A 22 3.13 -12.17 1.04
CA ILE A 22 3.19 -13.09 -0.12
C ILE A 22 3.48 -14.53 0.34
N TYR A 23 4.38 -14.74 1.31
CA TYR A 23 4.61 -16.06 1.92
C TYR A 23 3.37 -16.58 2.66
N ASP A 24 2.67 -15.72 3.38
CA ASP A 24 1.44 -16.09 4.11
C ASP A 24 0.31 -16.49 3.14
N LEU A 25 0.33 -15.99 1.90
CA LEU A 25 -0.54 -16.45 0.80
C LEU A 25 -0.09 -17.77 0.15
N GLY A 26 1.06 -18.32 0.53
CA GLY A 26 1.57 -19.58 0.03
C GLY A 26 2.44 -19.50 -1.23
N TYR A 27 2.91 -18.30 -1.61
CA TYR A 27 3.74 -18.12 -2.80
C TYR A 27 5.22 -17.93 -2.48
N GLU A 28 6.07 -18.46 -3.36
CA GLU A 28 7.53 -18.33 -3.25
C GLU A 28 8.03 -17.05 -3.90
N ILE A 29 8.99 -16.40 -3.23
CA ILE A 29 9.62 -15.16 -3.71
C ILE A 29 10.72 -15.49 -4.71
N ALA A 30 10.60 -14.96 -5.93
CA ALA A 30 11.63 -15.08 -6.96
C ALA A 30 12.71 -13.99 -6.81
N ARG A 31 12.31 -12.75 -6.44
CA ARG A 31 13.25 -11.63 -6.33
C ARG A 31 12.74 -10.56 -5.35
N VAL A 32 13.68 -9.96 -4.60
CA VAL A 32 13.44 -8.77 -3.78
C VAL A 32 14.34 -7.64 -4.29
N GLU A 33 13.74 -6.51 -4.60
CA GLU A 33 14.42 -5.29 -5.06
C GLU A 33 13.89 -4.11 -4.23
N ASP A 34 14.62 -3.00 -4.23
CA ASP A 34 14.18 -1.78 -3.55
C ASP A 34 12.78 -1.35 -4.04
N GLY A 35 11.81 -1.33 -3.13
CA GLY A 35 10.43 -0.91 -3.40
C GLY A 35 9.60 -1.90 -4.22
N ARG A 36 10.04 -3.17 -4.42
CA ARG A 36 9.24 -4.18 -5.10
C ARG A 36 9.65 -5.61 -4.79
N ILE A 37 8.71 -6.52 -4.94
CA ILE A 37 8.91 -7.96 -4.79
C ILE A 37 8.39 -8.64 -6.05
N THR A 38 9.11 -9.64 -6.54
CA THR A 38 8.67 -10.52 -7.63
C THR A 38 8.46 -11.92 -7.06
N PHE A 39 7.33 -12.53 -7.38
CA PHE A 39 7.01 -13.89 -7.02
C PHE A 39 6.35 -14.63 -8.20
N GLU A 40 6.31 -15.95 -8.13
CA GLU A 40 5.69 -16.78 -9.15
C GLU A 40 4.32 -17.30 -8.67
N GLY A 41 3.36 -17.33 -9.59
CA GLY A 41 2.02 -17.85 -9.32
C GLY A 41 1.22 -18.03 -10.60
N ASP A 42 0.05 -18.62 -10.48
CA ASP A 42 -0.89 -18.83 -11.58
C ASP A 42 -1.92 -17.70 -11.71
N ALA A 43 -3.00 -17.93 -12.44
CA ALA A 43 -4.09 -16.96 -12.58
C ALA A 43 -4.78 -16.66 -11.25
N GLU A 44 -4.89 -17.64 -10.35
CA GLU A 44 -5.45 -17.46 -9.01
C GLU A 44 -4.57 -16.54 -8.16
N ALA A 45 -3.25 -16.64 -8.29
CA ALA A 45 -2.30 -15.77 -7.60
C ALA A 45 -2.50 -14.28 -7.94
N ILE A 46 -2.93 -13.97 -9.17
CA ILE A 46 -3.28 -12.59 -9.57
C ILE A 46 -4.48 -12.10 -8.76
N CYS A 47 -5.53 -12.92 -8.63
CA CYS A 47 -6.72 -12.60 -7.87
C CYS A 47 -6.40 -12.43 -6.38
N ARG A 48 -5.73 -13.41 -5.78
CA ARG A 48 -5.36 -13.43 -4.36
C ARG A 48 -4.45 -12.27 -3.98
N ALA A 49 -3.44 -11.96 -4.79
CA ALA A 49 -2.54 -10.84 -4.52
C ALA A 49 -3.27 -9.49 -4.53
N ASN A 50 -4.19 -9.26 -5.47
CA ASN A 50 -4.98 -8.03 -5.52
C ASN A 50 -5.96 -7.90 -4.35
N ILE A 51 -6.56 -9.00 -3.89
CA ILE A 51 -7.58 -8.99 -2.83
C ILE A 51 -6.95 -8.94 -1.44
N PHE A 52 -5.90 -9.71 -1.17
CA PHE A 52 -5.36 -9.91 0.17
C PHE A 52 -4.19 -9.01 0.56
N LEU A 53 -3.33 -8.59 -0.39
CA LEU A 53 -2.14 -7.82 -0.03
C LEU A 53 -2.49 -6.42 0.49
N ARG A 54 -2.09 -6.14 1.73
CA ARG A 54 -2.37 -4.90 2.45
C ARG A 54 -1.34 -3.81 2.17
N SER A 55 -0.06 -4.20 2.05
CA SER A 55 1.08 -3.29 1.90
C SER A 55 1.48 -3.05 0.44
N ALA A 56 0.88 -3.77 -0.50
CA ALA A 56 1.15 -3.65 -1.93
C ALA A 56 0.48 -2.40 -2.54
N GLU A 57 1.21 -1.68 -3.39
CA GLU A 57 0.65 -0.55 -4.16
C GLU A 57 -0.12 -1.02 -5.39
N ARG A 58 0.31 -2.12 -5.99
CA ARG A 58 -0.25 -2.76 -7.18
C ARG A 58 0.19 -4.20 -7.28
N VAL A 59 -0.49 -4.93 -8.16
CA VAL A 59 -0.03 -6.22 -8.68
C VAL A 59 0.18 -6.07 -10.18
N LEU A 60 1.37 -6.35 -10.65
CA LEU A 60 1.75 -6.22 -12.04
C LEU A 60 2.10 -7.60 -12.60
N LEU A 61 1.52 -7.95 -13.73
CA LEU A 61 1.86 -9.17 -14.46
C LEU A 61 3.05 -8.88 -15.38
N LEU A 62 4.20 -9.47 -15.09
CA LEU A 62 5.41 -9.29 -15.90
C LEU A 62 5.25 -9.93 -17.27
N VAL A 63 5.45 -9.13 -18.32
CA VAL A 63 5.48 -9.61 -19.72
C VAL A 63 6.91 -9.95 -20.13
N GLY A 64 7.87 -9.14 -19.69
CA GLY A 64 9.28 -9.44 -19.94
C GLY A 64 10.27 -8.45 -19.37
N ARG A 65 11.54 -8.85 -19.37
CA ARG A 65 12.71 -8.06 -18.97
C ARG A 65 13.80 -8.16 -20.03
N PHE A 66 14.49 -7.06 -20.32
CA PHE A 66 15.62 -7.00 -21.24
C PHE A 66 16.45 -5.75 -21.00
N LYS A 67 17.61 -5.62 -21.65
CA LYS A 67 18.42 -4.39 -21.61
C LYS A 67 18.15 -3.53 -22.83
N ALA A 68 18.10 -2.21 -22.62
CA ALA A 68 18.04 -1.26 -23.71
C ALA A 68 18.76 0.05 -23.32
N THR A 69 19.67 0.47 -24.18
CA THR A 69 20.43 1.71 -24.07
C THR A 69 20.11 2.70 -25.19
N THR A 70 19.39 2.24 -26.21
CA THR A 70 18.90 3.02 -27.34
C THR A 70 17.41 2.81 -27.54
N PHE A 71 16.76 3.73 -28.23
CA PHE A 71 15.33 3.59 -28.55
C PHE A 71 15.05 2.44 -29.53
N ASP A 72 15.99 2.10 -30.40
CA ASP A 72 15.87 0.94 -31.29
C ASP A 72 15.90 -0.37 -30.49
N GLU A 73 16.83 -0.50 -29.53
CA GLU A 73 16.87 -1.66 -28.63
C GLU A 73 15.59 -1.76 -27.78
N LEU A 74 15.06 -0.63 -27.30
CA LEU A 74 13.79 -0.60 -26.57
C LEU A 74 12.62 -1.06 -27.44
N PHE A 75 12.55 -0.55 -28.68
CA PHE A 75 11.50 -0.91 -29.64
C PHE A 75 11.52 -2.40 -29.96
N GLU A 76 12.68 -2.94 -30.39
CA GLU A 76 12.80 -4.35 -30.77
C GLU A 76 12.61 -5.28 -29.57
N GLY A 77 13.10 -4.90 -28.38
CA GLY A 77 12.89 -5.66 -27.15
C GLY A 77 11.40 -5.75 -26.76
N ILE A 78 10.66 -4.65 -26.81
CA ILE A 78 9.21 -4.65 -26.53
C ILE A 78 8.43 -5.43 -27.60
N LYS A 79 8.78 -5.26 -28.88
CA LYS A 79 8.15 -5.95 -30.01
C LYS A 79 8.36 -7.46 -29.96
N ALA A 80 9.48 -7.93 -29.41
CA ALA A 80 9.78 -9.35 -29.27
C ALA A 80 8.93 -10.06 -28.21
N LEU A 81 8.30 -9.33 -27.28
CA LEU A 81 7.47 -9.90 -26.23
C LEU A 81 6.18 -10.52 -26.77
N PRO A 82 5.63 -11.56 -26.12
CA PRO A 82 4.49 -12.35 -26.60
C PRO A 82 3.14 -11.68 -26.24
N TRP A 83 2.89 -10.50 -26.78
CA TRP A 83 1.70 -9.67 -26.46
C TRP A 83 0.39 -10.39 -26.74
N GLU A 84 0.31 -11.18 -27.80
CA GLU A 84 -0.84 -11.99 -28.19
C GLU A 84 -1.25 -13.04 -27.17
N ALA A 85 -0.35 -13.41 -26.26
CA ALA A 85 -0.65 -14.34 -25.17
C ALA A 85 -1.52 -13.68 -24.08
N TYR A 86 -1.62 -12.37 -24.08
CA TYR A 86 -2.33 -11.57 -23.08
C TYR A 86 -3.43 -10.71 -23.68
N ILE A 87 -3.15 -10.01 -24.78
CA ILE A 87 -4.03 -8.99 -25.37
C ILE A 87 -4.73 -9.60 -26.60
N PRO A 88 -6.05 -9.84 -26.55
CA PRO A 88 -6.80 -10.33 -27.71
C PRO A 88 -6.91 -9.23 -28.79
N LYS A 89 -7.32 -9.62 -30.01
CA LYS A 89 -7.40 -8.72 -31.18
C LYS A 89 -8.18 -7.43 -30.92
N ASN A 90 -9.25 -7.51 -30.14
CA ASN A 90 -10.09 -6.35 -29.79
C ASN A 90 -9.71 -5.69 -28.45
N GLY A 91 -8.64 -6.13 -27.79
CA GLY A 91 -8.21 -5.58 -26.50
C GLY A 91 -7.77 -4.12 -26.62
N LYS A 92 -8.20 -3.27 -25.69
CA LYS A 92 -7.77 -1.87 -25.59
C LYS A 92 -6.48 -1.79 -24.78
N PHE A 93 -5.40 -1.32 -25.37
CA PHE A 93 -4.11 -1.27 -24.73
C PHE A 93 -3.38 0.06 -24.89
N TRP A 94 -2.69 0.48 -23.85
CA TRP A 94 -1.87 1.71 -23.86
C TRP A 94 -0.77 1.63 -22.81
N VAL A 95 0.31 2.36 -23.01
CA VAL A 95 1.35 2.52 -21.98
C VAL A 95 0.90 3.60 -21.00
N LYS A 96 0.35 3.16 -19.87
CA LYS A 96 -0.22 4.03 -18.83
C LYS A 96 0.84 4.85 -18.10
N LYS A 97 2.03 4.26 -17.91
CA LYS A 97 3.13 4.90 -17.21
C LYS A 97 4.47 4.33 -17.69
N ALA A 98 5.41 5.23 -17.92
CA ALA A 98 6.83 4.88 -18.02
C ALA A 98 7.61 5.59 -16.91
N SER A 99 8.68 4.99 -16.45
CA SER A 99 9.65 5.61 -15.54
C SER A 99 11.06 5.16 -15.91
N SER A 100 12.01 6.06 -15.72
CA SER A 100 13.42 5.78 -15.98
C SER A 100 14.29 6.35 -14.86
N ILE A 101 15.14 5.50 -14.28
CA ILE A 101 16.02 5.84 -13.18
C ILE A 101 17.43 5.38 -13.55
N LYS A 102 18.40 6.28 -13.53
CA LYS A 102 19.83 5.98 -13.79
C LYS A 102 20.04 5.18 -15.10
N SER A 103 19.27 5.49 -16.14
CA SER A 103 19.31 4.84 -17.45
C SER A 103 19.61 5.86 -18.55
N LYS A 104 20.15 5.39 -19.68
CA LYS A 104 20.47 6.25 -20.83
C LYS A 104 19.20 6.82 -21.49
N LEU A 105 18.14 6.03 -21.56
CA LEU A 105 16.83 6.48 -22.00
C LEU A 105 16.10 7.12 -20.82
N PHE A 106 15.95 8.44 -20.81
CA PHE A 106 15.45 9.20 -19.67
C PHE A 106 14.08 9.86 -19.86
N SER A 107 13.57 9.94 -21.09
CA SER A 107 12.28 10.57 -21.41
C SER A 107 11.11 9.59 -21.24
N PRO A 108 10.25 9.72 -20.20
CA PRO A 108 9.10 8.83 -20.05
C PRO A 108 8.10 8.90 -21.19
N SER A 109 7.88 10.09 -21.80
CA SER A 109 6.97 10.29 -22.94
C SER A 109 7.44 9.53 -24.17
N ASP A 110 8.74 9.57 -24.47
CA ASP A 110 9.30 8.87 -25.63
C ASP A 110 9.25 7.35 -25.41
N ILE A 111 9.58 6.88 -24.20
CA ILE A 111 9.47 5.48 -23.83
C ILE A 111 8.01 4.98 -24.00
N GLN A 112 7.02 5.79 -23.58
CA GLN A 112 5.60 5.45 -23.76
C GLN A 112 5.21 5.35 -25.23
N SER A 113 5.61 6.34 -26.04
CA SER A 113 5.28 6.39 -27.47
C SER A 113 5.90 5.24 -28.25
N ILE A 114 7.20 4.99 -28.02
CA ILE A 114 7.95 3.88 -28.65
C ILE A 114 7.40 2.54 -28.18
N GLY A 115 7.11 2.38 -26.89
CA GLY A 115 6.50 1.18 -26.34
C GLY A 115 5.16 0.86 -26.99
N LYS A 116 4.25 1.85 -27.08
CA LYS A 116 2.94 1.65 -27.76
C LYS A 116 3.14 1.23 -29.22
N LYS A 117 4.04 1.91 -29.95
CA LYS A 117 4.32 1.58 -31.36
C LYS A 117 4.85 0.15 -31.53
N ALA A 118 5.79 -0.27 -30.70
CA ALA A 118 6.37 -1.61 -30.73
C ALA A 118 5.31 -2.71 -30.52
N ILE A 119 4.40 -2.51 -29.56
CA ILE A 119 3.29 -3.44 -29.28
C ILE A 119 2.33 -3.51 -30.48
N VAL A 120 1.96 -2.35 -31.05
CA VAL A 120 1.11 -2.28 -32.25
C VAL A 120 1.73 -3.07 -33.38
N GLU A 121 3.02 -2.88 -33.69
CA GLU A 121 3.71 -3.59 -34.77
C GLU A 121 3.77 -5.13 -34.53
N ARG A 122 3.94 -5.55 -33.29
CA ARG A 122 3.84 -6.98 -32.94
C ARG A 122 2.45 -7.54 -33.21
N LEU A 123 1.43 -6.89 -32.65
CA LEU A 123 0.05 -7.37 -32.74
C LEU A 123 -0.51 -7.30 -34.17
N LYS A 124 -0.15 -6.27 -34.97
CA LYS A 124 -0.47 -6.21 -36.40
C LYS A 124 0.03 -7.46 -37.15
N LYS A 125 1.29 -7.83 -36.89
CA LYS A 125 1.90 -9.02 -37.53
C LYS A 125 1.20 -10.31 -37.12
N VAL A 126 0.85 -10.46 -35.84
CA VAL A 126 0.24 -11.68 -35.32
C VAL A 126 -1.23 -11.80 -35.70
N TYR A 127 -1.99 -10.71 -35.63
CA TYR A 127 -3.42 -10.72 -35.92
C TYR A 127 -3.77 -10.44 -37.38
N HIS A 128 -2.76 -10.22 -38.23
CA HIS A 128 -2.93 -9.87 -39.65
C HIS A 128 -3.96 -8.76 -39.87
N THR A 129 -3.79 -7.63 -39.15
CA THR A 129 -4.69 -6.48 -39.18
C THR A 129 -3.88 -5.19 -39.15
N ASP A 130 -4.37 -4.16 -39.79
CA ASP A 130 -3.82 -2.80 -39.73
C ASP A 130 -4.57 -1.88 -38.76
N TRP A 131 -5.70 -2.37 -38.24
CA TRP A 131 -6.57 -1.62 -37.35
C TRP A 131 -7.03 -2.47 -36.17
N PHE A 132 -7.08 -1.85 -34.97
CA PHE A 132 -7.62 -2.45 -33.74
C PHE A 132 -8.85 -1.67 -33.31
N GLU A 133 -9.96 -2.35 -33.07
CA GLU A 133 -11.23 -1.74 -32.65
C GLU A 133 -11.14 -1.19 -31.22
N GLU A 134 -10.31 -1.79 -30.37
CA GLU A 134 -10.11 -1.42 -28.97
C GLU A 134 -11.43 -1.32 -28.16
N ASP A 135 -12.43 -2.13 -28.49
CA ASP A 135 -13.75 -2.19 -27.85
C ASP A 135 -13.86 -3.27 -26.74
N GLY A 136 -12.82 -4.07 -26.58
CA GLY A 136 -12.73 -5.12 -25.57
C GLY A 136 -12.18 -4.67 -24.23
N ALA A 137 -11.67 -5.64 -23.47
CA ALA A 137 -11.05 -5.40 -22.16
C ALA A 137 -9.83 -4.47 -22.23
N SER A 138 -9.60 -3.74 -21.16
CA SER A 138 -8.50 -2.78 -21.04
C SER A 138 -7.23 -3.42 -20.50
N TYR A 139 -6.10 -3.19 -21.17
CA TYR A 139 -4.77 -3.71 -20.82
C TYR A 139 -3.79 -2.55 -20.60
N PRO A 140 -3.78 -1.90 -19.44
CA PRO A 140 -2.84 -0.82 -19.14
C PRO A 140 -1.45 -1.40 -18.91
N ILE A 141 -0.46 -0.84 -19.59
CA ILE A 141 0.93 -1.30 -19.60
C ILE A 141 1.79 -0.32 -18.80
N ARG A 142 2.77 -0.86 -18.10
CA ARG A 142 3.80 -0.09 -17.40
C ARG A 142 5.18 -0.51 -17.87
N ILE A 143 6.04 0.47 -18.11
CA ILE A 143 7.42 0.28 -18.53
C ILE A 143 8.33 0.95 -17.50
N PHE A 144 9.25 0.18 -16.93
CA PHE A 144 10.21 0.68 -15.95
C PHE A 144 11.62 0.44 -16.47
N LEU A 145 12.44 1.47 -16.45
CA LEU A 145 13.87 1.39 -16.71
C LEU A 145 14.63 1.70 -15.41
N LEU A 146 15.53 0.82 -15.06
CA LEU A 146 16.45 1.00 -13.95
C LEU A 146 17.84 0.51 -14.37
N LYS A 147 18.82 1.43 -14.46
CA LYS A 147 20.20 1.09 -14.88
C LYS A 147 20.22 0.34 -16.22
N ASP A 148 19.44 0.84 -17.19
CA ASP A 148 19.28 0.27 -18.54
C ASP A 148 18.59 -1.11 -18.60
N GLU A 149 18.18 -1.67 -17.47
CA GLU A 149 17.27 -2.82 -17.42
C GLU A 149 15.83 -2.35 -17.63
N VAL A 150 15.16 -2.90 -18.62
CA VAL A 150 13.77 -2.66 -18.95
C VAL A 150 12.91 -3.74 -18.36
N MET A 151 11.86 -3.36 -17.67
CA MET A 151 10.79 -4.23 -17.20
C MET A 151 9.48 -3.77 -17.80
N VAL A 152 8.75 -4.67 -18.45
CA VAL A 152 7.45 -4.39 -19.07
C VAL A 152 6.40 -5.27 -18.43
N ALA A 153 5.32 -4.67 -17.93
CA ALA A 153 4.28 -5.37 -17.20
C ALA A 153 2.88 -4.84 -17.50
N LEU A 154 1.87 -5.69 -17.37
CA LEU A 154 0.46 -5.35 -17.37
C LEU A 154 -0.01 -4.98 -15.96
N ASP A 155 -0.75 -3.89 -15.81
CA ASP A 155 -1.32 -3.44 -14.53
C ASP A 155 -2.63 -4.17 -14.25
N THR A 156 -2.60 -5.20 -13.40
CA THR A 156 -3.78 -6.01 -13.07
C THR A 156 -4.75 -5.28 -12.15
N SER A 157 -4.25 -4.36 -11.34
CA SER A 157 -5.01 -3.70 -10.27
C SER A 157 -5.93 -2.58 -10.77
N GLY A 158 -5.50 -1.84 -11.81
CA GLY A 158 -6.21 -0.65 -12.29
C GLY A 158 -5.98 0.58 -11.42
N ASP A 159 -6.87 0.86 -10.48
CA ASP A 159 -6.62 1.85 -9.43
C ASP A 159 -5.60 1.32 -8.42
N SER A 160 -4.86 2.24 -7.79
CA SER A 160 -3.88 1.89 -6.76
C SER A 160 -4.54 1.15 -5.60
N LEU A 161 -3.87 0.13 -5.02
CA LEU A 161 -4.45 -0.70 -3.97
C LEU A 161 -4.69 0.07 -2.66
N HIS A 162 -4.04 1.22 -2.45
CA HIS A 162 -4.37 2.08 -1.31
C HIS A 162 -5.83 2.60 -1.38
N LYS A 163 -6.43 2.72 -2.57
CA LYS A 163 -7.84 3.07 -2.71
C LYS A 163 -8.72 1.90 -2.31
N ARG A 164 -8.89 1.67 -1.00
CA ARG A 164 -9.73 0.59 -0.45
C ARG A 164 -11.23 0.77 -0.73
N GLY A 165 -11.64 2.02 -1.05
CA GLY A 165 -13.04 2.37 -1.28
C GLY A 165 -13.76 3.00 -0.08
N TYR A 166 -13.21 2.93 1.13
CA TYR A 166 -13.86 3.50 2.31
C TYR A 166 -13.64 5.00 2.48
N ARG A 167 -12.55 5.55 1.96
CA ARG A 167 -12.21 6.97 2.12
C ARG A 167 -12.88 7.81 1.03
N LEU A 168 -13.88 8.62 1.38
CA LEU A 168 -14.48 9.60 0.47
C LEU A 168 -14.02 11.02 0.75
N GLN A 169 -13.76 11.36 2.01
CA GLN A 169 -13.27 12.67 2.40
C GLN A 169 -11.83 12.55 2.85
N THR A 170 -10.97 13.36 2.27
CA THR A 170 -9.56 13.41 2.61
C THR A 170 -9.30 14.61 3.51
N SER A 171 -8.66 14.37 4.64
CA SER A 171 -7.89 15.42 5.31
C SER A 171 -6.70 15.82 4.43
N LYS A 172 -6.07 16.97 4.72
CA LYS A 172 -4.87 17.38 4.00
C LYS A 172 -3.77 16.35 4.17
N ALA A 173 -3.20 15.88 3.07
CA ALA A 173 -2.07 14.93 2.99
C ALA A 173 -2.14 13.70 3.93
N PRO A 174 -3.20 12.89 3.87
CA PRO A 174 -3.31 11.71 4.71
C PRO A 174 -2.25 10.68 4.31
N ILE A 175 -1.80 9.88 5.28
CA ILE A 175 -1.02 8.68 5.00
C ILE A 175 -1.84 7.73 4.11
N THR A 176 -1.18 7.07 3.13
CA THR A 176 -1.86 6.07 2.30
C THR A 176 -2.20 4.83 3.12
N GLU A 177 -3.29 4.17 2.78
CA GLU A 177 -3.78 2.98 3.47
C GLU A 177 -2.76 1.84 3.43
N THR A 178 -2.07 1.67 2.29
CA THR A 178 -1.01 0.66 2.12
C THR A 178 0.18 0.91 3.03
N LEU A 179 0.60 2.16 3.18
CA LEU A 179 1.67 2.52 4.11
C LEU A 179 1.21 2.36 5.56
N ALA A 180 0.01 2.80 5.90
CA ALA A 180 -0.54 2.64 7.25
C ALA A 180 -0.61 1.17 7.65
N ALA A 181 -1.14 0.29 6.80
CA ALA A 181 -1.18 -1.14 7.03
C ALA A 181 0.24 -1.73 7.21
N ALA A 182 1.19 -1.36 6.35
CA ALA A 182 2.57 -1.80 6.46
C ALA A 182 3.22 -1.38 7.79
N LEU A 183 2.98 -0.15 8.25
CA LEU A 183 3.50 0.35 9.51
C LEU A 183 2.86 -0.35 10.72
N ILE A 184 1.56 -0.64 10.70
CA ILE A 184 0.90 -1.43 11.73
C ILE A 184 1.56 -2.82 11.81
N MET A 185 1.70 -3.51 10.68
CA MET A 185 2.29 -4.85 10.59
C MET A 185 3.80 -4.88 10.92
N LEU A 186 4.48 -3.74 10.84
CA LEU A 186 5.88 -3.58 11.28
C LEU A 186 6.01 -3.50 12.80
N THR A 187 4.96 -3.08 13.51
CA THR A 187 4.93 -3.04 14.97
C THR A 187 4.65 -4.42 15.57
N PRO A 188 4.98 -4.67 16.85
CA PRO A 188 4.58 -5.88 17.55
C PRO A 188 3.13 -5.81 18.09
N TRP A 189 2.31 -4.87 17.64
CA TRP A 189 0.92 -4.77 18.05
C TRP A 189 0.13 -6.02 17.62
N ARG A 190 -0.79 -6.40 18.49
CA ARG A 190 -1.75 -7.51 18.30
C ARG A 190 -3.12 -7.07 18.78
N LYS A 191 -4.17 -7.70 18.25
CA LYS A 191 -5.57 -7.39 18.56
C LYS A 191 -5.97 -7.48 20.04
N ASP A 192 -5.19 -8.21 20.86
CA ASP A 192 -5.37 -8.30 22.31
C ASP A 192 -4.81 -7.10 23.09
N ARG A 193 -4.20 -6.13 22.39
CA ARG A 193 -3.58 -4.94 22.99
C ARG A 193 -4.24 -3.67 22.47
N ILE A 194 -4.44 -2.71 23.36
CA ILE A 194 -4.97 -1.40 22.96
C ILE A 194 -4.04 -0.69 21.99
N LEU A 195 -4.63 -0.05 20.95
CA LEU A 195 -3.97 0.82 20.02
C LEU A 195 -4.69 2.19 20.00
N VAL A 196 -3.93 3.25 20.10
CA VAL A 196 -4.43 4.63 20.08
C VAL A 196 -3.70 5.43 18.99
N ASP A 197 -4.45 6.14 18.17
CA ASP A 197 -3.93 7.20 17.31
C ASP A 197 -4.46 8.57 17.79
N PRO A 198 -3.63 9.38 18.48
CA PRO A 198 -4.06 10.68 18.99
C PRO A 198 -4.10 11.81 17.95
N PHE A 199 -3.76 11.52 16.69
CA PHE A 199 -3.86 12.40 15.53
C PHE A 199 -4.50 11.66 14.36
N CYS A 200 -5.65 11.03 14.61
CA CYS A 200 -6.23 10.05 13.69
C CYS A 200 -6.66 10.62 12.34
N GLY A 201 -6.83 11.93 12.24
CA GLY A 201 -7.30 12.55 11.01
C GLY A 201 -8.57 11.87 10.51
N SER A 202 -8.57 11.46 9.24
CA SER A 202 -9.67 10.73 8.62
C SER A 202 -9.77 9.25 9.04
N GLY A 203 -9.00 8.81 10.04
CA GLY A 203 -9.09 7.49 10.67
C GLY A 203 -8.24 6.39 10.03
N THR A 204 -7.22 6.71 9.22
CA THR A 204 -6.49 5.68 8.45
C THR A 204 -5.87 4.60 9.33
N PHE A 205 -5.07 4.94 10.34
CA PHE A 205 -4.46 3.95 11.21
C PHE A 205 -5.49 3.12 12.00
N PRO A 206 -6.49 3.72 12.67
CA PRO A 206 -7.52 2.96 13.37
C PRO A 206 -8.30 2.02 12.45
N ILE A 207 -8.67 2.46 11.23
CA ILE A 207 -9.43 1.65 10.28
C ILE A 207 -8.59 0.48 9.76
N GLU A 208 -7.36 0.73 9.29
CA GLU A 208 -6.48 -0.36 8.82
C GLU A 208 -6.14 -1.34 9.96
N ALA A 209 -5.97 -0.87 11.20
CA ALA A 209 -5.78 -1.74 12.37
C ALA A 209 -7.01 -2.62 12.64
N ALA A 210 -8.20 -2.07 12.56
CA ALA A 210 -9.44 -2.82 12.75
C ALA A 210 -9.65 -3.84 11.62
N MET A 211 -9.37 -3.48 10.37
CA MET A 211 -9.42 -4.42 9.23
C MET A 211 -8.40 -5.56 9.40
N ILE A 212 -7.19 -5.27 9.88
CA ILE A 212 -6.17 -6.30 10.19
C ILE A 212 -6.66 -7.20 11.33
N ALA A 213 -7.19 -6.62 12.41
CA ALA A 213 -7.66 -7.37 13.56
C ALA A 213 -8.83 -8.31 13.22
N ALA A 214 -9.76 -7.86 12.37
CA ALA A 214 -10.92 -8.61 11.90
C ALA A 214 -10.60 -9.50 10.68
N ASN A 215 -9.36 -9.53 10.22
CA ASN A 215 -8.91 -10.24 9.02
C ASN A 215 -9.71 -9.89 7.75
N ILE A 216 -10.19 -8.65 7.63
CA ILE A 216 -10.89 -8.15 6.44
C ILE A 216 -9.87 -7.91 5.33
N ALA A 217 -9.99 -8.60 4.20
CA ALA A 217 -9.12 -8.42 3.05
C ALA A 217 -9.34 -7.04 2.41
N PRO A 218 -8.27 -6.26 2.13
CA PRO A 218 -8.40 -4.86 1.70
C PRO A 218 -9.00 -4.69 0.31
N GLY A 219 -8.97 -5.74 -0.53
CA GLY A 219 -9.45 -5.72 -1.90
C GLY A 219 -10.86 -6.29 -2.11
N MET A 220 -11.50 -6.87 -1.08
CA MET A 220 -12.75 -7.62 -1.25
C MET A 220 -13.98 -6.77 -1.67
N ASN A 221 -13.93 -5.46 -1.47
CA ASN A 221 -15.03 -4.53 -1.77
C ASN A 221 -14.70 -3.56 -2.92
N ARG A 222 -13.79 -3.93 -3.81
CA ARG A 222 -13.42 -3.12 -4.98
C ARG A 222 -13.27 -4.00 -6.22
N SER A 223 -13.20 -3.38 -7.39
CA SER A 223 -12.93 -4.07 -8.66
C SER A 223 -11.49 -3.88 -9.11
N PHE A 224 -11.05 -4.73 -10.04
CA PHE A 224 -9.71 -4.74 -10.61
C PHE A 224 -9.77 -4.81 -12.13
N THR A 225 -8.80 -4.20 -12.81
CA THR A 225 -8.75 -4.21 -14.28
C THR A 225 -8.69 -5.64 -14.85
N ALA A 226 -7.97 -6.53 -14.18
CA ALA A 226 -7.78 -7.90 -14.64
C ALA A 226 -9.04 -8.79 -14.51
N GLU A 227 -10.10 -8.35 -13.82
CA GLU A 227 -11.37 -9.09 -13.82
C GLU A 227 -11.99 -9.24 -15.21
N SER A 228 -11.67 -8.32 -16.12
CA SER A 228 -12.13 -8.36 -17.51
C SER A 228 -11.23 -9.22 -18.44
N TRP A 229 -10.10 -9.76 -17.96
CA TRP A 229 -9.13 -10.53 -18.76
C TRP A 229 -9.50 -12.02 -18.84
N THR A 230 -10.73 -12.28 -19.27
CA THR A 230 -11.32 -13.63 -19.28
C THR A 230 -10.66 -14.62 -20.25
N ASN A 231 -9.81 -14.14 -21.13
CA ASN A 231 -9.03 -14.95 -22.06
C ASN A 231 -7.95 -15.82 -21.38
N PHE A 232 -7.51 -15.45 -20.15
CA PHE A 232 -6.56 -16.26 -19.38
C PHE A 232 -6.76 -16.24 -17.85
N ILE A 233 -7.69 -15.41 -17.34
CA ILE A 233 -8.11 -15.39 -15.93
C ILE A 233 -9.61 -15.70 -15.88
N PRO A 234 -10.03 -16.94 -15.57
CA PRO A 234 -11.44 -17.27 -15.40
C PRO A 234 -12.12 -16.38 -14.35
N LYS A 235 -13.30 -15.85 -14.65
CA LYS A 235 -14.08 -15.02 -13.70
C LYS A 235 -14.35 -15.73 -12.39
N GLN A 236 -14.49 -17.06 -12.42
CA GLN A 236 -14.76 -17.86 -11.23
C GLN A 236 -13.65 -17.70 -10.18
N LEU A 237 -12.37 -17.55 -10.58
CA LEU A 237 -11.27 -17.36 -9.64
C LEU A 237 -11.42 -16.08 -8.79
N TRP A 238 -11.98 -15.01 -9.39
CA TRP A 238 -12.28 -13.79 -8.65
C TRP A 238 -13.39 -14.00 -7.63
N TYR A 239 -14.48 -14.69 -8.03
CA TYR A 239 -15.58 -15.00 -7.11
C TYR A 239 -15.12 -15.90 -5.97
N ASP A 240 -14.40 -16.98 -6.27
CA ASP A 240 -13.89 -17.91 -5.27
C ASP A 240 -12.95 -17.22 -4.27
N THR A 241 -12.08 -16.33 -4.76
CA THR A 241 -11.17 -15.57 -3.91
C THR A 241 -11.89 -14.56 -3.01
N VAL A 242 -12.96 -13.92 -3.51
CA VAL A 242 -13.79 -13.01 -2.68
C VAL A 242 -14.57 -13.80 -1.63
N GLU A 243 -15.11 -14.97 -1.96
CA GLU A 243 -15.77 -15.84 -0.98
C GLU A 243 -14.79 -16.34 0.09
N GLU A 244 -13.59 -16.80 -0.32
CA GLU A 244 -12.51 -17.10 0.63
C GLU A 244 -12.21 -15.91 1.58
N ALA A 245 -12.11 -14.71 1.00
CA ALA A 245 -11.85 -13.51 1.80
C ALA A 245 -12.98 -13.21 2.80
N ARG A 246 -14.27 -13.49 2.44
CA ARG A 246 -15.42 -13.34 3.32
C ARG A 246 -15.43 -14.36 4.45
N GLU A 247 -15.13 -15.63 4.13
CA GLU A 247 -15.08 -16.72 5.11
C GLU A 247 -13.98 -16.50 6.16
N LEU A 248 -12.89 -15.83 5.78
CA LEU A 248 -11.77 -15.52 6.67
C LEU A 248 -12.03 -14.32 7.59
N VAL A 249 -13.13 -13.58 7.41
CA VAL A 249 -13.45 -12.45 8.29
C VAL A 249 -13.83 -12.94 9.69
N GLU A 250 -13.16 -12.43 10.69
CA GLU A 250 -13.48 -12.67 12.09
C GLU A 250 -14.52 -11.65 12.59
N THR A 251 -15.76 -12.06 12.82
CA THR A 251 -16.87 -11.18 13.22
C THR A 251 -16.98 -10.98 14.73
N ASP A 252 -16.66 -11.99 15.51
CA ASP A 252 -16.79 -11.97 17.00
C ASP A 252 -15.48 -11.64 17.70
N ILE A 253 -14.86 -10.53 17.29
CA ILE A 253 -13.59 -10.09 17.89
C ILE A 253 -13.81 -8.98 18.92
N GLN A 254 -13.03 -9.03 19.98
CA GLN A 254 -12.91 -7.92 20.93
C GLN A 254 -11.55 -7.25 20.74
N VAL A 255 -11.59 -5.98 20.35
CA VAL A 255 -10.40 -5.15 20.18
C VAL A 255 -10.60 -3.81 20.88
N ASP A 256 -9.50 -3.18 21.25
CA ASP A 256 -9.51 -1.83 21.80
C ASP A 256 -8.67 -0.92 20.89
N ILE A 257 -9.35 -0.30 19.93
CA ILE A 257 -8.75 0.62 18.96
C ILE A 257 -9.42 1.99 19.14
N GLN A 258 -8.61 3.02 19.34
CA GLN A 258 -9.10 4.36 19.62
C GLN A 258 -8.43 5.37 18.68
N GLY A 259 -9.22 6.27 18.13
CA GLY A 259 -8.77 7.38 17.30
C GLY A 259 -9.19 8.71 17.89
N TYR A 260 -8.25 9.62 18.09
CA TYR A 260 -8.50 10.97 18.59
C TYR A 260 -7.99 12.01 17.61
N ASP A 261 -8.67 13.13 17.56
CA ASP A 261 -8.22 14.35 16.89
C ASP A 261 -8.80 15.56 17.60
N ILE A 262 -8.11 16.69 17.53
CA ILE A 262 -8.59 17.94 18.11
C ILE A 262 -9.73 18.55 17.28
N ASP A 263 -9.78 18.22 15.98
CA ASP A 263 -10.79 18.67 15.04
C ASP A 263 -11.99 17.71 15.01
N GLY A 264 -13.13 18.18 15.51
CA GLY A 264 -14.36 17.40 15.54
C GLY A 264 -14.93 17.04 14.18
N GLU A 265 -14.72 17.86 13.14
CA GLU A 265 -15.19 17.55 11.78
C GLU A 265 -14.37 16.42 11.15
N VAL A 266 -13.07 16.40 11.42
CA VAL A 266 -12.20 15.29 10.99
C VAL A 266 -12.58 13.99 11.68
N VAL A 267 -12.94 14.03 12.97
CA VAL A 267 -13.44 12.88 13.72
C VAL A 267 -14.76 12.34 13.15
N LYS A 268 -15.67 13.22 12.70
CA LYS A 268 -16.89 12.79 11.99
C LYS A 268 -16.56 12.05 10.69
N ALA A 269 -15.62 12.61 9.91
CA ALA A 269 -15.16 11.97 8.67
C ALA A 269 -14.53 10.58 8.95
N ALA A 270 -13.75 10.44 10.04
CA ALA A 270 -13.19 9.17 10.46
C ALA A 270 -14.27 8.12 10.77
N ARG A 271 -15.34 8.50 11.48
CA ARG A 271 -16.47 7.60 11.77
C ARG A 271 -17.18 7.15 10.50
N GLU A 272 -17.44 8.06 9.55
CA GLU A 272 -18.06 7.72 8.28
C GLU A 272 -17.18 6.80 7.42
N ASN A 273 -15.87 7.02 7.41
CA ASN A 273 -14.92 6.14 6.73
C ASN A 273 -14.89 4.74 7.37
N ALA A 274 -14.88 4.65 8.71
CA ALA A 274 -14.93 3.39 9.43
C ALA A 274 -16.23 2.61 9.17
N LYS A 275 -17.38 3.30 9.11
CA LYS A 275 -18.65 2.71 8.75
C LYS A 275 -18.64 2.10 7.34
N ARG A 276 -18.04 2.81 6.38
CA ARG A 276 -17.87 2.29 5.01
C ARG A 276 -16.93 1.11 4.91
N ALA A 277 -15.90 1.09 5.77
CA ALA A 277 -15.00 -0.04 5.90
C ALA A 277 -15.64 -1.23 6.64
N GLY A 278 -16.82 -1.05 7.26
CA GLY A 278 -17.52 -2.06 8.05
C GLY A 278 -16.88 -2.36 9.41
N VAL A 279 -16.09 -1.40 9.95
CA VAL A 279 -15.32 -1.57 11.19
C VAL A 279 -15.59 -0.51 12.26
N ASP A 280 -16.63 0.30 12.09
CA ASP A 280 -17.02 1.36 13.02
C ASP A 280 -17.31 0.85 14.43
N HIS A 281 -17.88 -0.34 14.56
CA HIS A 281 -18.15 -1.01 15.83
C HIS A 281 -16.88 -1.48 16.58
N LEU A 282 -15.73 -1.54 15.90
CA LEU A 282 -14.42 -1.94 16.48
C LEU A 282 -13.57 -0.75 16.93
N ILE A 283 -14.00 0.49 16.65
CA ILE A 283 -13.17 1.68 16.85
C ILE A 283 -13.91 2.74 17.67
N HIS A 284 -13.28 3.23 18.71
CA HIS A 284 -13.77 4.39 19.44
C HIS A 284 -13.12 5.67 18.92
N PHE A 285 -13.92 6.53 18.26
CA PHE A 285 -13.47 7.85 17.81
C PHE A 285 -13.99 8.96 18.72
N GLN A 286 -13.10 9.86 19.15
CA GLN A 286 -13.45 10.99 20.03
C GLN A 286 -12.68 12.25 19.64
N GLN A 287 -13.35 13.41 19.70
CA GLN A 287 -12.67 14.70 19.67
C GLN A 287 -11.90 14.88 20.99
N ARG A 288 -10.56 14.92 20.91
CA ARG A 288 -9.69 15.00 22.08
C ARG A 288 -8.32 15.53 21.71
N ALA A 289 -7.78 16.45 22.51
CA ALA A 289 -6.41 16.91 22.35
C ALA A 289 -5.41 15.87 22.86
N VAL A 290 -4.22 15.81 22.26
CA VAL A 290 -3.15 14.90 22.69
C VAL A 290 -2.71 15.18 24.13
N ALA A 291 -2.76 16.42 24.60
CA ALA A 291 -2.43 16.80 25.98
C ALA A 291 -3.33 16.12 27.02
N ASP A 292 -4.55 15.75 26.63
CA ASP A 292 -5.53 15.07 27.49
C ASP A 292 -5.47 13.56 27.40
N LEU A 293 -4.51 13.00 26.64
CA LEU A 293 -4.37 11.56 26.52
C LEU A 293 -4.01 10.93 27.85
N ARG A 294 -4.88 10.08 28.36
CA ARG A 294 -4.74 9.27 29.56
C ARG A 294 -5.39 7.92 29.34
N HIS A 295 -4.79 6.87 29.83
CA HIS A 295 -5.37 5.55 29.75
C HIS A 295 -4.97 4.66 30.93
N PRO A 296 -5.92 3.91 31.56
CA PRO A 296 -5.63 3.04 32.70
C PRO A 296 -4.95 1.74 32.32
N LYS A 297 -5.11 1.25 31.08
CA LYS A 297 -4.47 0.00 30.62
C LYS A 297 -2.97 0.19 30.46
N LYS A 298 -2.21 -0.87 30.81
CA LYS A 298 -0.77 -0.97 30.61
C LYS A 298 -0.44 -1.61 29.25
N TYR A 299 0.80 -1.45 28.83
CA TYR A 299 1.36 -2.10 27.64
C TYR A 299 0.62 -1.78 26.32
N GLY A 300 0.00 -0.61 26.22
CA GLY A 300 -0.67 -0.16 24.99
C GLY A 300 0.29 0.31 23.91
N PHE A 301 -0.29 0.67 22.78
CA PHE A 301 0.43 1.19 21.63
C PHE A 301 -0.14 2.54 21.21
N ILE A 302 0.74 3.52 21.00
CA ILE A 302 0.46 4.69 20.19
C ILE A 302 1.04 4.42 18.80
N LEU A 303 0.22 4.59 17.77
CA LEU A 303 0.68 4.60 16.38
C LEU A 303 0.06 5.79 15.68
N THR A 304 0.90 6.73 15.19
CA THR A 304 0.39 8.05 14.82
C THR A 304 1.22 8.74 13.74
N ASN A 305 0.55 9.63 12.99
CA ASN A 305 1.13 10.54 12.01
C ASN A 305 0.77 11.99 12.38
N PRO A 306 1.46 12.61 13.37
CA PRO A 306 1.18 13.98 13.79
C PRO A 306 1.56 14.98 12.69
N PRO A 307 1.04 16.21 12.74
CA PRO A 307 1.48 17.29 11.85
C PRO A 307 3.00 17.51 11.91
N TYR A 308 3.63 17.74 10.76
CA TYR A 308 5.08 17.99 10.66
C TYR A 308 5.42 19.27 9.89
N GLY A 309 4.45 20.19 9.77
CA GLY A 309 4.68 21.55 9.29
C GLY A 309 4.85 21.66 7.78
N GLU A 310 3.92 21.14 7.03
CA GLU A 310 3.85 21.37 5.59
C GLU A 310 3.63 22.84 5.22
N ARG A 311 3.06 23.63 6.15
CA ARG A 311 2.87 25.07 6.03
C ARG A 311 3.76 25.85 6.99
N ILE A 312 4.19 27.04 6.55
CA ILE A 312 5.08 27.92 7.34
C ILE A 312 4.44 28.27 8.70
N GLU A 313 3.14 28.53 8.72
CA GLU A 313 2.38 28.89 9.93
C GLU A 313 2.29 27.73 10.94
N GLU A 314 2.28 26.49 10.47
CA GLU A 314 2.23 25.30 11.33
C GLU A 314 3.58 25.05 12.03
N LYS A 315 4.70 25.42 11.39
CA LYS A 315 6.06 25.15 11.89
C LYS A 315 6.35 25.76 13.25
N ALA A 316 5.81 26.94 13.52
CA ALA A 316 6.04 27.65 14.79
C ALA A 316 5.48 26.90 16.01
N ASN A 317 4.40 26.11 15.82
CA ASN A 317 3.72 25.39 16.89
C ASN A 317 4.22 23.95 17.07
N LEU A 318 5.06 23.44 16.16
CA LEU A 318 5.55 22.04 16.24
C LEU A 318 6.34 21.75 17.52
N PRO A 319 7.27 22.60 17.99
CA PRO A 319 8.00 22.35 19.23
C PRO A 319 7.08 22.04 20.42
N GLU A 320 6.06 22.87 20.62
CA GLU A 320 5.11 22.70 21.72
C GLU A 320 4.24 21.46 21.53
N LEU A 321 3.77 21.19 20.30
CA LEU A 321 2.98 20.00 19.98
C LEU A 321 3.75 18.71 20.29
N TYR A 322 5.01 18.62 19.85
CA TYR A 322 5.84 17.41 20.08
C TYR A 322 6.24 17.25 21.56
N LYS A 323 6.38 18.37 22.30
CA LYS A 323 6.54 18.34 23.75
C LYS A 323 5.30 17.77 24.43
N GLN A 324 4.10 18.20 24.04
CA GLN A 324 2.84 17.65 24.55
C GLN A 324 2.67 16.16 24.24
N ILE A 325 3.10 15.70 23.04
CA ILE A 325 3.15 14.27 22.70
C ILE A 325 4.03 13.52 23.70
N GLY A 326 5.24 14.02 23.96
CA GLY A 326 6.19 13.42 24.89
C GLY A 326 5.67 13.37 26.32
N GLU A 327 5.11 14.47 26.82
CA GLU A 327 4.53 14.55 28.16
C GLU A 327 3.35 13.61 28.35
N SER A 328 2.50 13.47 27.34
CA SER A 328 1.35 12.56 27.37
C SER A 328 1.79 11.10 27.31
N TYR A 329 2.76 10.79 26.44
CA TYR A 329 3.35 9.46 26.37
C TYR A 329 4.01 9.04 27.69
N ALA A 330 4.73 9.95 28.35
CA ALA A 330 5.42 9.66 29.63
C ALA A 330 4.45 9.31 30.78
N LYS A 331 3.17 9.69 30.68
CA LYS A 331 2.13 9.37 31.67
C LYS A 331 1.46 8.00 31.46
N LEU A 332 1.76 7.33 30.34
CA LEU A 332 1.18 6.04 30.02
C LEU A 332 2.08 4.90 30.53
N ASP A 333 1.51 3.98 31.31
CA ASP A 333 2.28 2.93 31.98
C ASP A 333 2.65 1.81 31.01
N ALA A 334 3.95 1.67 30.75
CA ALA A 334 4.55 0.61 29.91
C ALA A 334 4.09 0.63 28.43
N TRP A 335 3.69 1.78 27.89
CA TRP A 335 3.28 1.91 26.50
C TRP A 335 4.47 1.99 25.54
N SER A 336 4.23 1.56 24.31
CA SER A 336 5.11 1.81 23.16
C SER A 336 4.51 2.89 22.27
N MET A 337 5.35 3.77 21.71
CA MET A 337 4.91 4.76 20.74
C MET A 337 5.65 4.58 19.42
N TYR A 338 4.88 4.57 18.35
CA TYR A 338 5.34 4.49 16.97
C TYR A 338 4.83 5.71 16.22
N MET A 339 5.73 6.53 15.71
CA MET A 339 5.38 7.81 15.11
C MET A 339 6.06 7.99 13.76
N ILE A 340 5.27 8.23 12.71
CA ILE A 340 5.81 8.65 11.41
C ILE A 340 5.74 10.17 11.30
N THR A 341 6.87 10.82 11.03
CA THR A 341 6.92 12.28 10.91
C THR A 341 8.07 12.75 10.02
N GLY A 342 7.87 13.86 9.32
CA GLY A 342 8.91 14.61 8.63
C GLY A 342 9.61 15.68 9.48
N TYR A 343 9.19 15.87 10.73
CA TYR A 343 9.79 16.85 11.62
C TYR A 343 11.12 16.36 12.18
N GLU A 344 12.22 16.99 11.77
CA GLU A 344 13.59 16.56 12.09
C GLU A 344 13.91 16.62 13.60
N ASP A 345 13.37 17.58 14.32
CA ASP A 345 13.57 17.76 15.77
C ASP A 345 12.62 16.94 16.65
N ALA A 346 11.88 15.98 16.10
CA ALA A 346 10.85 15.22 16.81
C ALA A 346 11.37 14.58 18.11
N GLU A 347 12.52 13.90 18.09
CA GLU A 347 13.09 13.27 19.28
C GLU A 347 13.44 14.28 20.38
N ARG A 348 13.93 15.46 19.98
CA ARG A 348 14.32 16.52 20.91
C ARG A 348 13.12 17.02 21.70
N TYR A 349 12.01 17.30 21.03
CA TYR A 349 10.83 17.86 21.67
C TYR A 349 9.95 16.81 22.36
N VAL A 350 9.93 15.55 21.86
CA VAL A 350 9.35 14.42 22.59
C VAL A 350 10.11 14.14 23.91
N GLY A 351 11.37 14.61 24.02
CA GLY A 351 12.18 14.46 25.22
C GLY A 351 12.74 13.07 25.44
N ARG A 352 12.69 12.21 24.44
CA ARG A 352 13.25 10.85 24.44
C ARG A 352 13.84 10.52 23.09
N LYS A 353 15.01 9.88 23.07
CA LYS A 353 15.58 9.30 21.86
C LYS A 353 14.84 8.02 21.51
N ALA A 354 14.52 7.83 20.24
CA ALA A 354 13.90 6.59 19.77
C ALA A 354 14.85 5.40 19.87
N ASP A 355 14.32 4.23 20.22
CA ASP A 355 15.09 2.98 20.26
C ASP A 355 15.50 2.55 18.85
N LYS A 356 14.63 2.83 17.88
CA LYS A 356 14.89 2.63 16.43
C LYS A 356 14.22 3.73 15.62
N ASN A 357 14.79 4.04 14.47
CA ASN A 357 14.11 4.82 13.45
C ASN A 357 14.32 4.18 12.07
N ARG A 358 13.41 4.46 11.16
CA ARG A 358 13.47 4.00 9.77
C ARG A 358 13.07 5.13 8.86
N LYS A 359 13.90 5.44 7.87
CA LYS A 359 13.58 6.40 6.82
C LYS A 359 12.50 5.82 5.91
N ILE A 360 11.43 6.56 5.69
CA ILE A 360 10.29 6.20 4.86
C ILE A 360 9.87 7.42 4.05
N TYR A 361 9.29 7.20 2.87
CA TYR A 361 8.68 8.27 2.09
C TYR A 361 7.15 8.17 2.17
N ASN A 362 6.51 9.23 2.65
CA ASN A 362 5.06 9.41 2.57
C ASN A 362 4.77 10.30 1.35
N GLY A 363 4.40 9.69 0.23
CA GLY A 363 4.38 10.36 -1.05
C GLY A 363 5.77 10.86 -1.45
N MET A 364 5.91 12.17 -1.67
CA MET A 364 7.20 12.80 -1.99
C MET A 364 7.97 13.29 -0.74
N ILE A 365 7.36 13.19 0.45
CA ILE A 365 7.92 13.75 1.67
C ILE A 365 8.80 12.70 2.35
N LYS A 366 10.03 13.09 2.63
CA LYS A 366 10.95 12.30 3.46
C LYS A 366 10.46 12.34 4.90
N THR A 367 10.16 11.18 5.47
CA THR A 367 9.74 11.00 6.86
C THR A 367 10.61 9.97 7.56
N TYR A 368 10.49 9.91 8.88
CA TYR A 368 11.08 8.87 9.70
C TYR A 368 10.00 8.19 10.55
N PHE A 369 10.07 6.89 10.64
CA PHE A 369 9.24 6.09 11.53
C PHE A 369 10.05 5.83 12.81
N TYR A 370 9.78 6.64 13.83
CA TYR A 370 10.40 6.54 15.14
C TYR A 370 9.68 5.50 16.00
N GLN A 371 10.45 4.67 16.69
CA GLN A 371 9.97 3.59 17.54
C GLN A 371 10.47 3.79 18.96
N PHE A 372 9.58 4.18 19.86
CA PHE A 372 9.83 4.34 21.27
C PHE A 372 9.25 3.12 21.97
N MET A 373 10.09 2.15 22.32
CA MET A 373 9.64 0.85 22.82
C MET A 373 9.40 0.89 24.32
N GLY A 374 8.22 0.45 24.75
CA GLY A 374 7.90 0.13 26.12
C GLY A 374 8.31 -1.29 26.48
N PRO A 375 8.27 -1.66 27.77
CA PRO A 375 8.56 -3.00 28.23
C PRO A 375 7.53 -4.01 27.70
N LYS A 376 7.97 -5.25 27.52
CA LYS A 376 7.08 -6.35 27.17
C LYS A 376 6.22 -6.73 28.38
N PRO A 377 4.94 -7.12 28.17
CA PRO A 377 4.14 -7.66 29.25
C PRO A 377 4.80 -8.93 29.82
N PRO A 378 4.62 -9.22 31.12
CA PRO A 378 5.08 -10.46 31.70
C PRO A 378 4.48 -11.66 30.95
N LYS A 379 5.27 -12.71 30.76
CA LYS A 379 4.73 -13.96 30.20
C LYS A 379 3.61 -14.44 31.12
N LYS A 380 2.43 -14.75 30.57
CA LYS A 380 1.40 -15.47 31.30
C LYS A 380 2.07 -16.77 31.79
N GLN A 381 2.14 -16.96 33.09
CA GLN A 381 2.43 -18.28 33.64
C GLN A 381 1.26 -19.17 33.26
N GLY A 382 1.50 -20.11 32.34
CA GLY A 382 0.52 -21.13 31.90
C GLY A 382 0.15 -22.08 32.99
#